data_1db3c6af92160571563fdd041c7246d0
#
_entry.id   1db3c6af92160571563fdd041c7246d0
#
_cell.length_a   1.000
_cell.length_b   1.000
_cell.length_c   1.000
_cell.angle_alpha   90.00
_cell.angle_beta   90.00
_cell.angle_gamma   90.00
#
_symmetry.space_group_name_H-M   'P 1'
#
loop_
_entity.id
_entity.type
_entity.pdbx_description
1 polymer ?
#
loop_
_entity_poly.entity_id
_entity_poly.type
_entity_poly.pdbx_seq_one_letter_code
_entity_poly.pdbx_strand_id
1 'polypeptide(L)'
;NFWGWGGAARPVHLSWQAGDDYCGDPAQEEQGLNSVFDNDHTTLREITAANRTLGLHAQALTATPGNGTPAALLRLLRETSARNRLLFGQQDFPFYGCDWAYRPGCCDVKACCGDYPAVLGCDLGEIELGTGHNLDGVPFDTMRREIVRQYERGGLTTVSWHPRNPLTGGDAWDVSDPGTVRSVLPGGRNHAKFLGWVDLAADFLNSLSTNDGTTVPVLFRPWHEHTGSWFWWGQRLCSTAEYEALWKMTVERMRDRGVRMLTVYSPNPCVTGLEYLERYPGDAWVDILGLDAYHSSDAGAFVTRLGASLGIMDQIARDPRKPYAVSETGMEGIPRADWWTGVLMQGIGEQRPAYVLVWRNALQTLKPGHFYAPYPGQVSQADFNRFYASPRTLFAADAANAFQ
;
A
#
# COMPACT_ATOMS: atom_id res chain seq x y z
N ASN A 1 -10.29 -20.30 -1.85
CA ASN A 1 -9.81 -20.16 -3.23
C ASN A 1 -9.70 -18.71 -3.59
N PHE A 2 -8.87 -18.01 -2.84
CA PHE A 2 -8.73 -16.57 -2.88
C PHE A 2 -7.96 -16.05 -4.09
N TRP A 3 -7.26 -16.92 -4.76
CA TRP A 3 -6.24 -16.51 -5.69
C TRP A 3 -6.46 -17.13 -7.05
N GLY A 4 -7.65 -16.94 -7.58
CA GLY A 4 -7.89 -17.11 -9.00
C GLY A 4 -7.17 -16.04 -9.80
N TRP A 5 -5.87 -15.96 -9.70
CA TRP A 5 -4.98 -15.22 -10.59
C TRP A 5 -4.84 -15.89 -11.95
N GLY A 6 -5.88 -16.54 -12.39
CA GLY A 6 -6.07 -16.96 -13.75
C GLY A 6 -6.81 -15.93 -14.59
N GLY A 7 -6.68 -14.66 -14.23
CA GLY A 7 -7.02 -13.60 -15.16
C GLY A 7 -5.95 -13.61 -16.22
N ALA A 8 -6.24 -14.18 -17.39
CA ALA A 8 -5.51 -13.86 -18.59
C ALA A 8 -5.27 -12.33 -18.58
N ALA A 9 -4.04 -11.92 -18.85
CA ALA A 9 -3.76 -10.52 -19.14
C ALA A 9 -4.91 -10.03 -20.01
N ARG A 10 -5.61 -9.01 -19.57
CA ARG A 10 -6.72 -8.47 -20.38
C ARG A 10 -6.10 -8.16 -21.73
N PRO A 11 -6.59 -8.74 -22.81
CA PRO A 11 -6.05 -8.39 -24.10
C PRO A 11 -6.23 -6.88 -24.26
N VAL A 12 -5.24 -6.23 -24.77
CA VAL A 12 -5.21 -4.81 -25.12
C VAL A 12 -6.47 -4.41 -25.92
N HIS A 13 -7.16 -5.36 -26.51
CA HIS A 13 -8.46 -5.22 -27.19
C HIS A 13 -9.59 -4.57 -26.38
N LEU A 14 -9.51 -4.47 -25.05
CA LEU A 14 -10.55 -3.79 -24.27
C LEU A 14 -10.47 -2.26 -24.38
N SER A 15 -9.36 -1.72 -24.88
CA SER A 15 -9.21 -0.28 -25.18
C SER A 15 -9.67 0.06 -26.61
N TRP A 16 -9.91 -0.93 -27.45
CA TRP A 16 -10.41 -0.75 -28.80
C TRP A 16 -11.92 -0.81 -28.80
N GLN A 17 -12.55 0.24 -29.25
CA GLN A 17 -13.99 0.26 -29.42
C GLN A 17 -14.39 -0.62 -30.59
N ALA A 18 -15.51 -1.31 -30.42
CA ALA A 18 -16.04 -2.22 -31.39
C ALA A 18 -16.19 -1.57 -32.78
N GLY A 19 -15.53 -2.15 -33.74
CA GLY A 19 -15.63 -1.71 -35.16
C GLY A 19 -14.39 -2.01 -35.97
N ASP A 20 -13.28 -2.26 -35.36
CA ASP A 20 -12.07 -2.58 -36.09
C ASP A 20 -11.86 -4.10 -36.10
N ASP A 21 -11.97 -4.68 -37.32
CA ASP A 21 -11.62 -6.08 -37.60
C ASP A 21 -10.11 -6.28 -37.41
N TYR A 22 -9.70 -6.36 -36.16
CA TYR A 22 -8.32 -6.66 -35.79
C TYR A 22 -8.17 -8.16 -35.61
N CYS A 23 -8.18 -8.88 -36.68
CA CYS A 23 -7.91 -10.29 -36.63
C CYS A 23 -6.93 -10.72 -37.72
N GLY A 24 -5.74 -11.06 -37.26
CA GLY A 24 -4.93 -12.08 -37.91
C GLY A 24 -3.75 -11.65 -38.75
N ASP A 25 -3.34 -10.38 -38.79
CA ASP A 25 -2.09 -9.97 -39.42
C ASP A 25 -1.05 -9.56 -38.34
N PRO A 26 0.05 -10.32 -38.16
CA PRO A 26 1.07 -9.99 -37.17
C PRO A 26 1.67 -8.60 -37.33
N ALA A 27 1.72 -8.05 -38.55
CA ALA A 27 2.23 -6.69 -38.80
C ALA A 27 1.24 -5.62 -38.33
N GLN A 28 -0.06 -5.89 -38.34
CA GLN A 28 -1.08 -5.00 -37.80
C GLN A 28 -1.13 -5.08 -36.27
N GLU A 29 -0.87 -6.27 -35.72
CA GLU A 29 -0.76 -6.46 -34.26
C GLU A 29 0.41 -5.68 -33.68
N GLU A 30 1.56 -5.67 -34.37
CA GLU A 30 2.73 -4.89 -33.99
C GLU A 30 2.49 -3.36 -34.10
N GLN A 31 1.76 -2.91 -35.11
CA GLN A 31 1.34 -1.51 -35.23
C GLN A 31 0.32 -1.11 -34.15
N GLY A 32 -0.60 -2.01 -33.80
CA GLY A 32 -1.55 -1.80 -32.72
C GLY A 32 -0.86 -1.66 -31.37
N LEU A 33 0.10 -2.52 -31.07
CA LEU A 33 0.90 -2.44 -29.85
C LEU A 33 1.70 -1.13 -29.78
N ASN A 34 2.33 -0.70 -30.89
CA ASN A 34 3.06 0.55 -30.93
C ASN A 34 2.15 1.77 -30.73
N SER A 35 0.92 1.75 -31.28
CA SER A 35 -0.05 2.84 -31.06
C SER A 35 -0.54 2.91 -29.61
N VAL A 36 -0.68 1.78 -28.93
CA VAL A 36 -1.01 1.72 -27.51
C VAL A 36 0.14 2.27 -26.66
N PHE A 37 1.38 1.95 -26.98
CA PHE A 37 2.56 2.53 -26.31
C PHE A 37 2.66 4.04 -26.55
N ASP A 38 2.36 4.53 -27.75
CA ASP A 38 2.35 5.97 -28.04
C ASP A 38 1.22 6.69 -27.30
N ASN A 39 0.05 6.07 -27.17
CA ASN A 39 -1.05 6.59 -26.36
C ASN A 39 -0.71 6.60 -24.87
N ASP A 40 -0.03 5.57 -24.35
CA ASP A 40 0.48 5.54 -22.99
C ASP A 40 1.43 6.71 -22.72
N HIS A 41 2.36 6.97 -23.64
CA HIS A 41 3.29 8.09 -23.51
C HIS A 41 2.59 9.44 -23.59
N THR A 42 1.57 9.58 -24.42
CA THR A 42 0.78 10.81 -24.55
C THR A 42 -0.04 11.05 -23.29
N THR A 43 -0.73 10.04 -22.79
CA THR A 43 -1.52 10.12 -21.55
C THR A 43 -0.65 10.45 -20.34
N LEU A 44 0.52 9.82 -20.23
CA LEU A 44 1.49 10.12 -19.17
C LEU A 44 2.01 11.56 -19.28
N ARG A 45 2.29 12.06 -20.50
CA ARG A 45 2.71 13.46 -20.73
C ARG A 45 1.61 14.46 -20.40
N GLU A 46 0.37 14.17 -20.75
CA GLU A 46 -0.78 15.03 -20.47
C GLU A 46 -1.08 15.09 -18.97
N ILE A 47 -1.08 13.96 -18.27
CA ILE A 47 -1.19 13.88 -16.82
C ILE A 47 -0.06 14.68 -16.17
N THR A 48 1.14 14.53 -16.65
CA THR A 48 2.34 15.22 -16.18
C THR A 48 2.28 16.73 -16.40
N ALA A 49 1.77 17.18 -17.57
CA ALA A 49 1.61 18.60 -17.88
C ALA A 49 0.50 19.24 -17.01
N ALA A 50 -0.63 18.55 -16.80
CA ALA A 50 -1.68 19.01 -15.91
C ALA A 50 -1.19 19.14 -14.46
N ASN A 51 -0.32 18.23 -14.03
CA ASN A 51 0.22 18.19 -12.67
C ASN A 51 1.25 19.25 -12.37
N ARG A 52 1.98 19.77 -13.38
CA ARG A 52 2.85 20.95 -13.21
C ARG A 52 2.07 22.19 -12.81
N THR A 53 0.81 22.29 -13.23
CA THR A 53 -0.08 23.41 -12.89
C THR A 53 -0.67 23.24 -11.48
N LEU A 54 -0.83 21.99 -11.01
CA LEU A 54 -1.39 21.64 -9.70
C LEU A 54 -0.32 21.40 -8.60
N GLY A 55 0.94 21.21 -8.99
CA GLY A 55 2.06 20.92 -8.07
C GLY A 55 2.40 22.02 -7.07
N LEU A 56 1.75 23.18 -7.15
CA LEU A 56 1.95 24.30 -6.24
C LEU A 56 1.36 24.06 -4.83
N HIS A 57 0.45 23.11 -4.65
CA HIS A 57 -0.11 22.82 -3.34
C HIS A 57 0.79 21.96 -2.43
N ALA A 58 1.70 21.17 -2.99
CA ALA A 58 2.69 20.44 -2.20
C ALA A 58 3.80 21.34 -1.63
N GLN A 59 3.96 22.56 -2.16
CA GLN A 59 4.98 23.52 -1.71
C GLN A 59 4.48 24.49 -0.65
N ALA A 60 3.19 24.55 -0.34
CA ALA A 60 2.63 25.52 0.61
C ALA A 60 2.74 25.09 2.09
N LEU A 61 3.31 23.94 2.39
CA LEU A 61 3.60 23.51 3.76
C LEU A 61 5.06 23.82 4.12
N THR A 62 5.41 25.10 4.17
CA THR A 62 6.62 25.56 4.87
C THR A 62 6.38 25.51 6.36
N ALA A 63 6.43 24.32 6.94
CA ALA A 63 6.58 24.16 8.37
C ALA A 63 8.03 23.81 8.68
N THR A 64 8.55 24.34 9.77
CA THR A 64 9.87 24.10 10.34
C THR A 64 10.28 22.63 10.23
N PRO A 65 11.53 22.30 9.87
CA PRO A 65 11.96 20.91 9.74
C PRO A 65 12.01 20.23 11.10
N GLY A 66 10.92 19.64 11.52
CA GLY A 66 10.84 18.72 12.63
C GLY A 66 10.39 17.36 12.11
N ASN A 67 10.87 16.29 12.71
CA ASN A 67 10.64 14.91 12.28
C ASN A 67 9.15 14.49 12.24
N GLY A 68 8.23 15.29 12.76
CA GLY A 68 6.79 15.03 12.86
C GLY A 68 5.93 15.62 11.74
N THR A 69 6.43 15.77 10.51
CA THR A 69 5.63 16.33 9.41
C THR A 69 5.53 15.37 8.22
N PRO A 70 4.39 15.38 7.48
CA PRO A 70 4.27 14.64 6.22
C PRO A 70 5.39 14.99 5.22
N ALA A 71 5.84 16.26 5.21
CA ALA A 71 6.92 16.70 4.32
C ALA A 71 8.28 16.04 4.67
N ALA A 72 8.59 15.90 5.96
CA ALA A 72 9.79 15.20 6.41
C ALA A 72 9.73 13.70 6.04
N LEU A 73 8.57 13.09 6.23
CA LEU A 73 8.31 11.71 5.86
C LEU A 73 8.48 11.49 4.35
N LEU A 74 7.91 12.37 3.52
CA LEU A 74 8.06 12.32 2.07
C LEU A 74 9.52 12.48 1.63
N ARG A 75 10.26 13.38 2.28
CA ARG A 75 11.69 13.55 2.03
C ARG A 75 12.48 12.28 2.36
N LEU A 76 12.25 11.66 3.51
CA LEU A 76 12.89 10.39 3.88
C LEU A 76 12.66 9.32 2.81
N LEU A 77 11.41 9.13 2.36
CA LEU A 77 11.09 8.13 1.35
C LEU A 77 11.81 8.40 0.02
N ARG A 78 11.85 9.66 -0.41
CA ARG A 78 12.57 10.07 -1.63
C ARG A 78 14.08 9.83 -1.52
N GLU A 79 14.69 10.20 -0.41
CA GLU A 79 16.12 10.02 -0.16
C GLU A 79 16.49 8.54 -0.08
N THR A 80 15.64 7.72 0.54
CA THR A 80 15.80 6.26 0.60
C THR A 80 15.85 5.66 -0.79
N SER A 81 14.86 5.96 -1.64
CA SER A 81 14.83 5.54 -3.05
C SER A 81 16.04 6.06 -3.84
N ALA A 82 16.39 7.34 -3.69
CA ALA A 82 17.50 7.95 -4.41
C ALA A 82 18.85 7.28 -4.12
N ARG A 83 19.03 6.78 -2.89
CA ARG A 83 20.23 6.06 -2.45
C ARG A 83 20.18 4.55 -2.78
N ASN A 84 19.21 4.10 -3.54
CA ASN A 84 18.97 2.68 -3.85
C ASN A 84 18.83 1.82 -2.58
N ARG A 85 18.12 2.35 -1.59
CA ARG A 85 17.77 1.65 -0.36
C ARG A 85 16.27 1.52 -0.23
N LEU A 86 15.80 0.62 0.61
CA LEU A 86 14.40 0.41 0.94
C LEU A 86 14.22 0.15 2.42
N LEU A 87 13.16 0.68 3.00
CA LEU A 87 12.76 0.41 4.37
C LEU A 87 11.99 -0.92 4.40
N PHE A 88 12.38 -1.82 5.29
CA PHE A 88 11.63 -3.06 5.51
C PHE A 88 10.47 -2.84 6.46
N GLY A 89 9.30 -3.35 6.11
CA GLY A 89 8.10 -3.25 6.91
C GLY A 89 7.39 -4.58 7.10
N GLN A 90 6.56 -4.63 8.15
CA GLN A 90 5.66 -5.75 8.40
C GLN A 90 4.34 -5.25 8.98
N GLN A 91 3.24 -5.85 8.52
CA GLN A 91 1.91 -5.64 9.09
C GLN A 91 1.84 -6.20 10.51
N ASP A 92 1.26 -5.44 11.43
CA ASP A 92 0.90 -5.83 12.80
C ASP A 92 2.03 -6.36 13.70
N PHE A 93 3.29 -6.19 13.31
CA PHE A 93 4.44 -6.83 13.96
C PHE A 93 4.60 -6.59 15.47
N PRO A 94 4.13 -5.48 16.08
CA PRO A 94 4.30 -5.26 17.51
C PRO A 94 3.11 -5.74 18.36
N PHE A 95 2.04 -6.23 17.73
CA PHE A 95 0.83 -6.62 18.45
C PHE A 95 0.81 -8.11 18.77
N TYR A 96 1.22 -8.93 17.82
CA TYR A 96 1.28 -10.39 17.94
C TYR A 96 2.26 -10.98 16.93
N GLY A 97 2.65 -12.22 17.16
CA GLY A 97 3.52 -13.03 16.32
C GLY A 97 3.09 -14.49 16.32
N CYS A 98 3.98 -15.37 15.90
CA CYS A 98 3.65 -16.79 15.73
C CYS A 98 3.30 -17.51 17.04
N ASP A 99 3.89 -17.10 18.18
CA ASP A 99 3.70 -17.75 19.48
C ASP A 99 3.41 -16.77 20.63
N TRP A 100 3.17 -15.51 20.35
CA TRP A 100 2.92 -14.48 21.35
C TRP A 100 1.90 -13.44 20.88
N ALA A 101 1.20 -12.81 21.82
CA ALA A 101 0.32 -11.69 21.58
C ALA A 101 0.43 -10.66 22.71
N TYR A 102 0.37 -9.37 22.35
CA TYR A 102 0.32 -8.21 23.27
C TYR A 102 1.43 -8.18 24.33
N ARG A 103 2.61 -8.72 24.01
CA ARG A 103 3.79 -8.66 24.88
C ARG A 103 4.66 -7.47 24.50
N PRO A 104 4.80 -6.45 25.35
CA PRO A 104 5.60 -5.27 25.04
C PRO A 104 7.05 -5.63 24.66
N GLY A 105 7.52 -5.08 23.56
CA GLY A 105 8.89 -5.29 23.08
C GLY A 105 9.11 -6.58 22.28
N CYS A 106 8.12 -7.47 22.18
CA CYS A 106 8.19 -8.65 21.32
C CYS A 106 7.99 -8.26 19.85
N CYS A 107 8.68 -8.98 18.97
CA CYS A 107 8.57 -8.92 17.51
C CYS A 107 9.31 -10.11 16.92
N ASP A 108 8.68 -10.90 16.07
CA ASP A 108 9.28 -12.09 15.45
C ASP A 108 10.52 -11.72 14.62
N VAL A 109 10.44 -10.64 13.83
CA VAL A 109 11.56 -10.11 13.05
C VAL A 109 12.73 -9.72 13.96
N LYS A 110 12.45 -8.97 15.01
CA LYS A 110 13.51 -8.58 15.97
C LYS A 110 14.14 -9.80 16.66
N ALA A 111 13.35 -10.82 16.95
CA ALA A 111 13.89 -12.06 17.54
C ALA A 111 14.83 -12.80 16.56
N CYS A 112 14.67 -12.59 15.23
CA CYS A 112 15.53 -13.18 14.21
C CYS A 112 16.81 -12.38 13.93
N CYS A 113 16.73 -11.04 13.86
CA CYS A 113 17.84 -10.19 13.38
C CYS A 113 18.33 -9.14 14.39
N GLY A 114 17.64 -8.98 15.53
CA GLY A 114 18.02 -8.02 16.57
C GLY A 114 17.40 -6.63 16.42
N ASP A 115 16.70 -6.32 15.32
CA ASP A 115 16.12 -5.01 15.04
C ASP A 115 14.64 -5.11 14.64
N TYR A 116 13.91 -4.01 14.82
CA TYR A 116 12.51 -3.90 14.40
C TYR A 116 12.39 -3.56 12.90
N PRO A 117 11.28 -3.95 12.24
CA PRO A 117 10.91 -3.36 10.96
C PRO A 117 10.87 -1.82 11.03
N ALA A 118 11.34 -1.15 9.99
CA ALA A 118 11.29 0.30 9.88
C ALA A 118 9.86 0.82 9.59
N VAL A 119 9.01 0.00 8.96
CA VAL A 119 7.64 0.35 8.62
C VAL A 119 6.67 -0.57 9.35
N LEU A 120 5.81 0.02 10.18
CA LEU A 120 4.69 -0.68 10.80
C LEU A 120 3.46 -0.57 9.90
N GLY A 121 2.84 -1.69 9.53
CA GLY A 121 1.51 -1.71 8.94
C GLY A 121 0.43 -1.87 10.02
N CYS A 122 -0.66 -1.11 9.91
CA CYS A 122 -1.86 -1.22 10.73
C CYS A 122 -3.11 -1.15 9.86
N ASP A 123 -4.24 -1.63 10.37
CA ASP A 123 -5.54 -1.50 9.71
C ASP A 123 -6.59 -0.87 10.63
N LEU A 124 -7.44 0.02 10.08
CA LEU A 124 -8.52 0.70 10.81
C LEU A 124 -9.87 -0.02 10.71
N GLY A 125 -9.95 -1.14 10.01
CA GLY A 125 -11.22 -1.87 9.84
C GLY A 125 -11.95 -2.08 11.17
N GLU A 126 -13.25 -1.89 11.18
CA GLU A 126 -14.14 -1.91 12.34
C GLU A 126 -14.07 -0.70 13.29
N ILE A 127 -13.23 0.31 13.01
CA ILE A 127 -13.26 1.57 13.79
C ILE A 127 -14.65 2.24 13.70
N GLU A 128 -15.31 2.08 12.58
CA GLU A 128 -16.66 2.58 12.31
C GLU A 128 -17.75 1.93 13.15
N LEU A 129 -17.47 0.79 13.79
CA LEU A 129 -18.39 0.09 14.69
C LEU A 129 -18.26 0.55 16.14
N GLY A 130 -17.17 1.21 16.51
CA GLY A 130 -16.90 1.63 17.88
C GLY A 130 -16.64 0.45 18.83
N THR A 131 -16.20 -0.71 18.31
CA THR A 131 -15.95 -1.95 19.08
C THR A 131 -14.72 -1.88 19.99
N GLY A 132 -13.86 -0.87 19.82
CA GLY A 132 -12.62 -0.70 20.58
C GLY A 132 -11.42 -1.52 20.05
N HIS A 133 -11.62 -2.35 19.06
CA HIS A 133 -10.58 -3.13 18.37
C HIS A 133 -10.82 -3.13 16.85
N ASN A 134 -9.76 -3.39 16.08
CA ASN A 134 -9.87 -3.56 14.64
C ASN A 134 -10.32 -4.97 14.23
N LEU A 135 -10.42 -5.20 12.91
CA LEU A 135 -10.85 -6.49 12.32
C LEU A 135 -9.94 -7.68 12.68
N ASP A 136 -8.70 -7.43 13.04
CA ASP A 136 -7.72 -8.44 13.47
C ASP A 136 -7.69 -8.61 15.01
N GLY A 137 -8.61 -7.94 15.72
CA GLY A 137 -8.73 -7.99 17.16
C GLY A 137 -7.70 -7.13 17.90
N VAL A 138 -6.98 -6.25 17.22
CA VAL A 138 -6.02 -5.32 17.84
C VAL A 138 -6.78 -4.18 18.52
N PRO A 139 -6.66 -4.00 19.86
CA PRO A 139 -7.28 -2.86 20.52
C PRO A 139 -6.72 -1.54 20.01
N PHE A 140 -7.58 -0.57 19.65
CA PHE A 140 -7.16 0.73 19.11
C PHE A 140 -6.26 1.50 20.09
N ASP A 141 -6.44 1.36 21.39
CA ASP A 141 -5.51 1.95 22.37
C ASP A 141 -4.11 1.34 22.33
N THR A 142 -4.02 0.05 22.08
CA THR A 142 -2.73 -0.64 21.88
C THR A 142 -2.10 -0.21 20.57
N MET A 143 -2.90 -0.14 19.50
CA MET A 143 -2.44 0.34 18.19
C MET A 143 -1.87 1.76 18.29
N ARG A 144 -2.59 2.68 18.94
CA ARG A 144 -2.12 4.06 19.19
C ARG A 144 -0.76 4.09 19.88
N ARG A 145 -0.60 3.35 20.98
CA ARG A 145 0.67 3.30 21.72
C ARG A 145 1.81 2.77 20.88
N GLU A 146 1.58 1.71 20.11
CA GLU A 146 2.65 1.11 19.30
C GLU A 146 3.00 1.95 18.06
N ILE A 147 2.04 2.67 17.45
CA ILE A 147 2.32 3.65 16.40
C ILE A 147 3.21 4.78 16.93
N VAL A 148 2.91 5.31 18.12
CA VAL A 148 3.73 6.34 18.75
C VAL A 148 5.13 5.80 19.06
N ARG A 149 5.23 4.60 19.63
CA ARG A 149 6.53 3.93 19.89
C ARG A 149 7.32 3.66 18.60
N GLN A 150 6.64 3.31 17.51
CA GLN A 150 7.28 3.13 16.21
C GLN A 150 7.90 4.42 15.70
N TYR A 151 7.18 5.53 15.84
CA TYR A 151 7.70 6.85 15.53
C TYR A 151 8.88 7.26 16.44
N GLU A 152 8.77 7.06 17.76
CA GLU A 152 9.83 7.37 18.74
C GLU A 152 11.13 6.58 18.50
N ARG A 153 11.03 5.36 17.94
CA ARG A 153 12.23 4.56 17.55
C ARG A 153 12.77 4.92 16.16
N GLY A 154 12.21 5.91 15.49
CA GLY A 154 12.63 6.38 14.17
C GLY A 154 11.98 5.66 13.00
N GLY A 155 11.04 4.76 13.23
CA GLY A 155 10.26 4.11 12.19
C GLY A 155 9.07 4.96 11.73
N LEU A 156 8.34 4.46 10.75
CA LEU A 156 7.11 5.06 10.23
C LEU A 156 5.97 4.04 10.20
N THR A 157 4.75 4.53 10.03
CA THR A 157 3.56 3.68 10.01
C THR A 157 2.76 3.91 8.74
N THR A 158 2.36 2.82 8.07
CA THR A 158 1.35 2.81 7.02
C THR A 158 0.04 2.26 7.58
N VAL A 159 -1.06 2.90 7.22
CA VAL A 159 -2.38 2.58 7.76
C VAL A 159 -3.33 2.29 6.62
N SER A 160 -3.77 1.05 6.48
CA SER A 160 -4.85 0.64 5.59
C SER A 160 -6.20 0.74 6.28
N TRP A 161 -7.27 0.62 5.52
CA TRP A 161 -8.62 0.60 6.05
C TRP A 161 -9.48 -0.39 5.27
N HIS A 162 -9.99 -1.41 5.96
CA HIS A 162 -10.97 -2.36 5.48
C HIS A 162 -12.34 -2.07 6.13
N PRO A 163 -13.03 -0.99 5.75
CA PRO A 163 -14.31 -0.67 6.39
C PRO A 163 -15.39 -1.68 6.00
N ARG A 164 -16.32 -1.89 6.91
CA ARG A 164 -17.54 -2.65 6.64
C ARG A 164 -18.25 -2.10 5.39
N ASN A 165 -19.03 -2.96 4.74
CA ASN A 165 -19.86 -2.51 3.62
C ASN A 165 -20.99 -1.60 4.16
N PRO A 166 -20.99 -0.29 3.83
CA PRO A 166 -21.97 0.65 4.41
C PRO A 166 -23.39 0.44 3.91
N LEU A 167 -23.56 -0.26 2.80
CA LEU A 167 -24.86 -0.52 2.16
C LEU A 167 -25.50 -1.78 2.72
N THR A 168 -24.77 -2.89 2.79
CA THR A 168 -25.26 -4.20 3.20
C THR A 168 -25.11 -4.46 4.70
N GLY A 169 -24.12 -3.82 5.33
CA GLY A 169 -23.71 -4.09 6.73
C GLY A 169 -22.74 -5.27 6.85
N GLY A 170 -22.36 -5.93 5.75
CA GLY A 170 -21.34 -6.97 5.68
C GLY A 170 -19.92 -6.42 5.94
N ASP A 171 -18.90 -7.27 5.79
CA ASP A 171 -17.51 -6.86 5.92
C ASP A 171 -16.98 -6.19 4.63
N ALA A 172 -15.67 -5.93 4.57
CA ALA A 172 -15.04 -5.33 3.39
C ALA A 172 -15.10 -6.25 2.16
N TRP A 173 -15.20 -7.55 2.35
CA TRP A 173 -15.31 -8.58 1.31
C TRP A 173 -16.76 -8.85 0.88
N ASP A 174 -17.73 -8.19 1.46
CA ASP A 174 -19.12 -8.30 0.99
C ASP A 174 -19.32 -7.52 -0.31
N VAL A 175 -19.25 -8.24 -1.41
CA VAL A 175 -19.42 -7.76 -2.79
C VAL A 175 -20.79 -8.06 -3.35
N SER A 176 -21.77 -8.34 -2.51
CA SER A 176 -23.12 -8.77 -2.92
C SER A 176 -23.94 -7.66 -3.61
N ASP A 177 -23.58 -6.38 -3.36
CA ASP A 177 -24.27 -5.25 -3.99
C ASP A 177 -23.24 -4.29 -4.66
N PRO A 178 -23.22 -4.18 -6.01
CA PRO A 178 -22.34 -3.28 -6.73
C PRO A 178 -22.72 -1.79 -6.58
N GLY A 179 -23.83 -1.47 -5.93
CA GLY A 179 -24.27 -0.11 -5.63
C GLY A 179 -23.60 0.49 -4.40
N THR A 180 -22.73 -0.23 -3.71
CA THR A 180 -22.14 0.21 -2.43
C THR A 180 -21.39 1.53 -2.56
N VAL A 181 -20.45 1.65 -3.51
CA VAL A 181 -19.70 2.90 -3.72
C VAL A 181 -20.64 4.05 -4.05
N ARG A 182 -21.56 3.86 -5.00
CA ARG A 182 -22.55 4.90 -5.36
C ARG A 182 -23.37 5.36 -4.16
N SER A 183 -23.69 4.44 -3.24
CA SER A 183 -24.51 4.76 -2.07
C SER A 183 -23.83 5.71 -1.08
N VAL A 184 -22.49 5.79 -1.07
CA VAL A 184 -21.70 6.63 -0.16
C VAL A 184 -21.24 7.95 -0.79
N LEU A 185 -21.31 8.08 -2.12
CA LEU A 185 -20.97 9.33 -2.80
C LEU A 185 -22.00 10.44 -2.52
N PRO A 186 -21.69 11.72 -2.79
CA PRO A 186 -22.62 12.82 -2.62
C PRO A 186 -23.99 12.55 -3.29
N GLY A 187 -25.07 12.70 -2.54
CA GLY A 187 -26.42 12.34 -2.96
C GLY A 187 -26.81 10.88 -2.73
N GLY A 188 -25.88 10.01 -2.39
CA GLY A 188 -26.14 8.63 -2.02
C GLY A 188 -26.77 8.49 -0.62
N ARG A 189 -27.61 7.46 -0.44
CA ARG A 189 -28.35 7.25 0.83
C ARG A 189 -27.49 7.00 2.06
N ASN A 190 -26.26 6.54 1.87
CA ASN A 190 -25.30 6.26 2.94
C ASN A 190 -24.20 7.31 3.06
N HIS A 191 -24.29 8.43 2.30
CA HIS A 191 -23.24 9.46 2.28
C HIS A 191 -22.91 10.01 3.67
N ALA A 192 -23.91 10.47 4.41
CA ALA A 192 -23.72 11.03 5.75
C ALA A 192 -23.19 10.01 6.75
N LYS A 193 -23.71 8.77 6.69
CA LYS A 193 -23.20 7.65 7.50
C LYS A 193 -21.71 7.40 7.23
N PHE A 194 -21.34 7.33 5.96
CA PHE A 194 -19.97 7.05 5.55
C PHE A 194 -19.01 8.19 5.93
N LEU A 195 -19.40 9.45 5.78
CA LEU A 195 -18.59 10.58 6.26
C LEU A 195 -18.37 10.51 7.78
N GLY A 196 -19.36 10.07 8.55
CA GLY A 196 -19.19 9.81 9.98
C GLY A 196 -18.15 8.72 10.27
N TRP A 197 -18.05 7.70 9.42
CA TRP A 197 -17.00 6.68 9.54
C TRP A 197 -15.61 7.23 9.21
N VAL A 198 -15.51 8.08 8.18
CA VAL A 198 -14.26 8.78 7.86
C VAL A 198 -13.83 9.69 9.01
N ASP A 199 -14.80 10.34 9.68
CA ASP A 199 -14.52 11.19 10.85
C ASP A 199 -13.96 10.37 12.03
N LEU A 200 -14.49 9.19 12.32
CA LEU A 200 -13.95 8.31 13.36
C LEU A 200 -12.50 7.88 13.06
N ALA A 201 -12.22 7.53 11.81
CA ALA A 201 -10.87 7.23 11.37
C ALA A 201 -9.94 8.46 11.50
N ALA A 202 -10.41 9.64 11.11
CA ALA A 202 -9.66 10.90 11.27
C ALA A 202 -9.38 11.23 12.73
N ASP A 203 -10.35 11.05 13.61
CA ASP A 203 -10.20 11.31 15.05
C ASP A 203 -9.15 10.37 15.68
N PHE A 204 -9.13 9.09 15.28
CA PHE A 204 -8.09 8.16 15.69
C PHE A 204 -6.71 8.63 15.21
N LEU A 205 -6.55 8.96 13.94
CA LEU A 205 -5.26 9.40 13.38
C LEU A 205 -4.78 10.71 14.01
N ASN A 206 -5.68 11.64 14.31
CA ASN A 206 -5.37 12.88 15.01
C ASN A 206 -5.00 12.67 16.49
N SER A 207 -5.39 11.54 17.08
CA SER A 207 -5.01 11.20 18.46
C SER A 207 -3.58 10.65 18.60
N LEU A 208 -2.87 10.43 17.47
CA LEU A 208 -1.50 9.93 17.45
C LEU A 208 -0.54 11.05 17.80
N SER A 209 -0.12 11.11 19.05
CA SER A 209 0.85 12.11 19.54
C SER A 209 1.80 11.53 20.56
N THR A 210 3.05 12.00 20.52
CA THR A 210 4.07 11.72 21.53
C THR A 210 3.76 12.49 22.83
N ASN A 211 4.47 12.16 23.90
CA ASN A 211 4.28 12.81 25.20
C ASN A 211 4.59 14.32 25.20
N ASP A 212 5.43 14.79 24.27
CA ASP A 212 5.72 16.22 24.08
C ASP A 212 4.73 16.94 23.18
N GLY A 213 3.67 16.25 22.73
CA GLY A 213 2.62 16.80 21.88
C GLY A 213 2.94 16.79 20.38
N THR A 214 4.05 16.19 19.95
CA THR A 214 4.34 16.03 18.52
C THR A 214 3.34 15.08 17.88
N THR A 215 2.60 15.54 16.87
CA THR A 215 1.68 14.68 16.12
C THR A 215 2.46 13.74 15.21
N VAL A 216 2.12 12.44 15.26
CA VAL A 216 2.76 11.40 14.45
C VAL A 216 2.10 11.35 13.07
N PRO A 217 2.84 11.62 11.98
CA PRO A 217 2.31 11.50 10.63
C PRO A 217 2.27 10.03 10.19
N VAL A 218 1.32 9.70 9.33
CA VAL A 218 1.15 8.33 8.80
C VAL A 218 1.11 8.30 7.28
N LEU A 219 1.36 7.12 6.72
CA LEU A 219 1.05 6.80 5.32
C LEU A 219 -0.35 6.20 5.30
N PHE A 220 -1.34 6.94 4.82
CA PHE A 220 -2.73 6.47 4.73
C PHE A 220 -2.97 5.80 3.39
N ARG A 221 -3.37 4.54 3.42
CA ARG A 221 -3.55 3.67 2.26
C ARG A 221 -4.99 3.13 2.15
N PRO A 222 -5.95 3.99 1.82
CA PRO A 222 -7.33 3.56 1.62
C PRO A 222 -7.53 2.87 0.27
N TRP A 223 -8.61 2.12 0.13
CA TRP A 223 -9.13 1.59 -1.14
C TRP A 223 -8.09 0.83 -1.98
N HIS A 224 -7.19 0.13 -1.31
CA HIS A 224 -6.12 -0.67 -1.91
C HIS A 224 -6.68 -1.88 -2.68
N GLU A 225 -5.83 -2.52 -3.49
CA GLU A 225 -6.16 -3.70 -4.29
C GLU A 225 -7.41 -3.54 -5.16
N HIS A 226 -7.74 -2.31 -5.52
CA HIS A 226 -8.98 -1.92 -6.20
C HIS A 226 -9.10 -2.46 -7.64
N THR A 227 -8.03 -2.93 -8.23
CA THR A 227 -8.03 -3.63 -9.53
C THR A 227 -8.50 -5.08 -9.42
N GLY A 228 -8.56 -5.62 -8.19
CA GLY A 228 -9.31 -6.82 -7.83
C GLY A 228 -10.81 -6.56 -7.69
N SER A 229 -11.57 -7.61 -7.36
CA SER A 229 -13.03 -7.51 -7.18
C SER A 229 -13.51 -8.24 -5.93
N TRP A 230 -12.65 -8.36 -4.94
CA TRP A 230 -12.95 -9.01 -3.66
C TRP A 230 -13.31 -8.03 -2.55
N PHE A 231 -13.11 -6.73 -2.75
CA PHE A 231 -13.59 -5.68 -1.86
C PHE A 231 -14.77 -4.93 -2.50
N TRP A 232 -15.67 -4.35 -1.70
CA TRP A 232 -16.82 -3.62 -2.20
C TRP A 232 -16.46 -2.36 -3.02
N TRP A 233 -15.21 -1.89 -2.98
CA TRP A 233 -14.66 -0.82 -3.82
C TRP A 233 -13.89 -1.33 -5.05
N GLY A 234 -13.92 -2.63 -5.30
CA GLY A 234 -13.17 -3.29 -6.35
C GLY A 234 -13.66 -2.95 -7.76
N GLN A 235 -12.85 -3.32 -8.76
CA GLN A 235 -13.02 -2.91 -10.16
C GLN A 235 -14.39 -3.27 -10.76
N ARG A 236 -14.97 -4.42 -10.39
CA ARG A 236 -16.27 -4.86 -10.91
C ARG A 236 -17.46 -4.30 -10.11
N LEU A 237 -17.20 -3.64 -8.98
CA LEU A 237 -18.22 -3.18 -8.02
C LEU A 237 -18.53 -1.69 -8.19
N CYS A 238 -17.67 -0.95 -8.88
CA CYS A 238 -17.90 0.46 -9.18
C CYS A 238 -17.13 0.89 -10.43
N SER A 239 -17.61 1.91 -11.11
CA SER A 239 -16.90 2.52 -12.24
C SER A 239 -15.63 3.24 -11.79
N THR A 240 -14.71 3.52 -12.73
CA THR A 240 -13.53 4.36 -12.51
C THR A 240 -13.89 5.69 -11.87
N ALA A 241 -14.89 6.39 -12.40
CA ALA A 241 -15.32 7.68 -11.88
C ALA A 241 -15.87 7.59 -10.45
N GLU A 242 -16.61 6.54 -10.11
CA GLU A 242 -17.11 6.30 -8.74
C GLU A 242 -15.97 6.00 -7.78
N TYR A 243 -14.98 5.22 -8.17
CA TYR A 243 -13.80 4.94 -7.36
C TYR A 243 -12.97 6.22 -7.12
N GLU A 244 -12.68 6.99 -8.17
CA GLU A 244 -11.97 8.27 -8.03
C GLU A 244 -12.71 9.25 -7.13
N ALA A 245 -14.05 9.32 -7.24
CA ALA A 245 -14.86 10.16 -6.38
C ALA A 245 -14.81 9.69 -4.91
N LEU A 246 -14.87 8.37 -4.66
CA LEU A 246 -14.69 7.79 -3.33
C LEU A 246 -13.33 8.15 -2.74
N TRP A 247 -12.25 8.00 -3.53
CA TRP A 247 -10.90 8.36 -3.11
C TRP A 247 -10.81 9.84 -2.74
N LYS A 248 -11.21 10.72 -3.66
CA LYS A 248 -11.13 12.18 -3.47
C LYS A 248 -11.93 12.62 -2.24
N MET A 249 -13.17 12.18 -2.12
CA MET A 249 -14.04 12.47 -0.98
C MET A 249 -13.41 12.04 0.36
N THR A 250 -12.83 10.83 0.42
CA THR A 250 -12.18 10.31 1.62
C THR A 250 -10.97 11.16 1.99
N VAL A 251 -10.08 11.44 1.03
CA VAL A 251 -8.85 12.20 1.27
C VAL A 251 -9.15 13.66 1.60
N GLU A 252 -10.13 14.30 0.94
CA GLU A 252 -10.59 15.64 1.27
C GLU A 252 -11.08 15.70 2.71
N ARG A 253 -11.97 14.77 3.09
CA ARG A 253 -12.51 14.73 4.44
C ARG A 253 -11.43 14.57 5.49
N MET A 254 -10.44 13.69 5.26
CA MET A 254 -9.29 13.53 6.15
C MET A 254 -8.46 14.81 6.26
N ARG A 255 -8.22 15.51 5.14
CA ARG A 255 -7.49 16.79 5.11
C ARG A 255 -8.26 17.89 5.82
N ASP A 256 -9.58 18.00 5.61
CA ASP A 256 -10.46 18.96 6.29
C ASP A 256 -10.48 18.74 7.81
N ARG A 257 -10.32 17.50 8.25
CA ARG A 257 -10.19 17.12 9.66
C ARG A 257 -8.76 17.35 10.21
N GLY A 258 -7.82 17.83 9.40
CA GLY A 258 -6.46 18.15 9.80
C GLY A 258 -5.54 16.95 9.98
N VAL A 259 -5.87 15.77 9.42
CA VAL A 259 -5.05 14.57 9.53
C VAL A 259 -3.68 14.79 8.87
N ARG A 260 -2.60 14.54 9.61
CA ARG A 260 -1.23 14.60 9.11
C ARG A 260 -0.84 13.29 8.44
N MET A 261 -1.04 13.23 7.13
CA MET A 261 -0.82 12.01 6.35
C MET A 261 -0.17 12.28 5.00
N LEU A 262 0.45 11.25 4.45
CA LEU A 262 0.69 11.05 3.02
C LEU A 262 -0.23 9.95 2.52
N THR A 263 -0.72 10.06 1.31
CA THR A 263 -1.64 9.09 0.72
C THR A 263 -0.90 8.10 -0.17
N VAL A 264 -1.25 6.82 -0.05
CA VAL A 264 -0.66 5.71 -0.82
C VAL A 264 -1.72 5.06 -1.70
N TYR A 265 -1.56 5.16 -3.01
CA TYR A 265 -2.40 4.49 -4.00
C TYR A 265 -1.78 3.15 -4.37
N SER A 266 -2.47 2.02 -4.15
CA SER A 266 -1.91 0.69 -4.34
C SER A 266 -2.86 -0.28 -5.05
N PRO A 267 -2.77 -0.38 -6.39
CA PRO A 267 -3.41 -1.45 -7.15
C PRO A 267 -2.65 -2.78 -6.99
N ASN A 268 -3.24 -3.84 -7.53
CA ASN A 268 -2.56 -5.11 -7.76
C ASN A 268 -1.56 -4.98 -8.93
N PRO A 269 -0.70 -5.99 -9.18
CA PRO A 269 0.27 -5.95 -10.28
C PRO A 269 -0.38 -5.63 -11.62
N CYS A 270 0.24 -4.74 -12.36
CA CYS A 270 -0.16 -4.28 -13.68
C CYS A 270 0.87 -4.68 -14.75
N VAL A 271 0.45 -4.65 -15.99
CA VAL A 271 1.30 -4.93 -17.15
C VAL A 271 1.56 -3.71 -18.01
N THR A 272 0.80 -2.62 -17.82
CA THR A 272 1.00 -1.34 -18.51
C THR A 272 0.80 -0.16 -17.56
N GLY A 273 1.34 1.02 -17.92
CA GLY A 273 1.11 2.26 -17.19
C GLY A 273 -0.35 2.71 -17.25
N LEU A 274 -1.06 2.47 -18.35
CA LEU A 274 -2.50 2.73 -18.47
C LEU A 274 -3.30 1.91 -17.47
N GLU A 275 -2.98 0.63 -17.33
CA GLU A 275 -3.65 -0.23 -16.36
C GLU A 275 -3.38 0.25 -14.92
N TYR A 276 -2.15 0.64 -14.60
CA TYR A 276 -1.83 1.21 -13.30
C TYR A 276 -2.61 2.49 -13.01
N LEU A 277 -2.78 3.35 -14.02
CA LEU A 277 -3.42 4.67 -13.91
C LEU A 277 -4.92 4.64 -14.20
N GLU A 278 -5.52 3.51 -14.59
CA GLU A 278 -6.94 3.42 -14.97
C GLU A 278 -7.89 4.06 -13.96
N ARG A 279 -7.57 3.93 -12.66
CA ARG A 279 -8.39 4.43 -11.55
C ARG A 279 -7.64 5.46 -10.69
N TYR A 280 -6.58 6.04 -11.23
CA TYR A 280 -5.73 6.97 -10.51
C TYR A 280 -6.42 8.32 -10.31
N PRO A 281 -6.63 8.77 -9.06
CA PRO A 281 -7.41 9.98 -8.78
C PRO A 281 -6.67 11.29 -9.13
N GLY A 282 -5.39 11.19 -9.48
CA GLY A 282 -4.55 12.33 -9.84
C GLY A 282 -3.50 12.68 -8.77
N ASP A 283 -2.44 13.37 -9.19
CA ASP A 283 -1.26 13.66 -8.36
C ASP A 283 -1.52 14.57 -7.16
N ALA A 284 -2.56 15.38 -7.20
CA ALA A 284 -2.98 16.18 -6.06
C ALA A 284 -3.53 15.34 -4.89
N TRP A 285 -3.89 14.09 -5.17
CA TRP A 285 -4.57 13.18 -4.24
C TRP A 285 -3.70 12.00 -3.81
N VAL A 286 -2.56 11.79 -4.47
CA VAL A 286 -1.66 10.65 -4.23
C VAL A 286 -0.24 11.17 -4.02
N ASP A 287 0.34 10.84 -2.88
CA ASP A 287 1.72 11.21 -2.55
C ASP A 287 2.71 10.10 -2.89
N ILE A 288 2.29 8.85 -2.80
CA ILE A 288 3.12 7.65 -2.95
C ILE A 288 2.41 6.67 -3.86
N LEU A 289 3.14 6.12 -4.82
CA LEU A 289 2.66 5.03 -5.66
C LEU A 289 2.93 3.69 -4.95
N GLY A 290 1.91 2.88 -4.75
CA GLY A 290 1.99 1.58 -4.10
C GLY A 290 1.74 0.42 -5.06
N LEU A 291 2.08 -0.77 -4.63
CA LEU A 291 1.81 -2.03 -5.32
C LEU A 291 1.57 -3.12 -4.28
N ASP A 292 0.47 -3.86 -4.40
CA ASP A 292 0.19 -5.02 -3.56
C ASP A 292 0.36 -6.30 -4.38
N ALA A 293 1.47 -7.02 -4.16
CA ALA A 293 1.91 -8.14 -4.99
C ALA A 293 2.35 -9.34 -4.16
N TYR A 294 1.59 -10.43 -4.19
CA TYR A 294 1.89 -11.63 -3.42
C TYR A 294 2.45 -12.77 -4.28
N HIS A 295 3.36 -13.55 -3.68
CA HIS A 295 3.91 -14.77 -4.26
C HIS A 295 2.99 -15.96 -3.91
N SER A 296 2.20 -16.42 -4.86
CA SER A 296 1.24 -17.51 -4.63
C SER A 296 1.81 -18.91 -4.89
N SER A 297 2.54 -19.14 -6.00
CA SER A 297 2.98 -20.48 -6.38
C SER A 297 4.29 -20.53 -7.14
N ASP A 298 4.44 -19.78 -8.23
CA ASP A 298 5.63 -19.80 -9.09
C ASP A 298 6.54 -18.61 -8.81
N ALA A 299 7.77 -18.90 -8.36
CA ALA A 299 8.74 -17.87 -8.01
C ALA A 299 9.21 -17.06 -9.24
N GLY A 300 9.41 -17.70 -10.38
CA GLY A 300 9.83 -17.02 -11.61
C GLY A 300 8.76 -16.07 -12.13
N ALA A 301 7.50 -16.51 -12.10
CA ALA A 301 6.36 -15.66 -12.46
C ALA A 301 6.20 -14.49 -11.49
N PHE A 302 6.39 -14.71 -10.18
CA PHE A 302 6.36 -13.63 -9.20
C PHE A 302 7.48 -12.61 -9.43
N VAL A 303 8.72 -13.07 -9.59
CA VAL A 303 9.90 -12.22 -9.87
C VAL A 303 9.66 -11.37 -11.12
N THR A 304 9.22 -12.00 -12.22
CA THR A 304 8.94 -11.31 -13.48
C THR A 304 7.85 -10.24 -13.32
N ARG A 305 6.72 -10.60 -12.70
CA ARG A 305 5.58 -9.71 -12.52
C ARG A 305 5.90 -8.55 -11.59
N LEU A 306 6.58 -8.81 -10.46
CA LEU A 306 7.00 -7.76 -9.53
C LEU A 306 7.95 -6.77 -10.21
N GLY A 307 8.97 -7.28 -10.91
CA GLY A 307 9.94 -6.44 -11.61
C GLY A 307 9.31 -5.60 -12.72
N ALA A 308 8.40 -6.18 -13.51
CA ALA A 308 7.68 -5.45 -14.56
C ALA A 308 6.82 -4.32 -13.97
N SER A 309 6.00 -4.63 -12.96
CA SER A 309 5.16 -3.61 -12.31
C SER A 309 5.98 -2.49 -11.66
N LEU A 310 7.08 -2.82 -10.98
CA LEU A 310 7.98 -1.82 -10.40
C LEU A 310 8.65 -0.96 -11.49
N GLY A 311 9.00 -1.54 -12.64
CA GLY A 311 9.52 -0.81 -13.79
C GLY A 311 8.54 0.21 -14.33
N ILE A 312 7.26 -0.14 -14.42
CA ILE A 312 6.16 0.77 -14.78
C ILE A 312 6.04 1.90 -13.75
N MET A 313 6.01 1.55 -12.47
CA MET A 313 5.93 2.55 -11.40
C MET A 313 7.12 3.51 -11.39
N ASP A 314 8.34 3.03 -11.65
CA ASP A 314 9.54 3.88 -11.77
C ASP A 314 9.39 4.88 -12.92
N GLN A 315 8.81 4.49 -14.05
CA GLN A 315 8.54 5.40 -15.17
C GLN A 315 7.51 6.47 -14.81
N ILE A 316 6.39 6.07 -14.17
CA ILE A 316 5.35 7.00 -13.73
C ILE A 316 5.90 7.97 -12.67
N ALA A 317 6.72 7.46 -11.73
CA ALA A 317 7.25 8.22 -10.60
C ALA A 317 8.28 9.29 -10.99
N ARG A 318 8.96 9.17 -12.14
CA ARG A 318 10.09 10.06 -12.52
C ARG A 318 9.71 11.52 -12.65
N ASP A 319 8.57 11.81 -13.26
CA ASP A 319 8.19 13.18 -13.53
C ASP A 319 7.64 13.91 -12.30
N PRO A 320 6.66 13.40 -11.56
CA PRO A 320 6.23 14.05 -10.33
C PRO A 320 7.22 13.85 -9.16
N ARG A 321 8.32 13.10 -9.34
CA ARG A 321 9.27 12.72 -8.28
C ARG A 321 8.60 12.10 -7.06
N LYS A 322 7.57 11.29 -7.31
CA LYS A 322 6.88 10.54 -6.26
C LYS A 322 7.71 9.33 -5.84
N PRO A 323 7.85 9.05 -4.55
CA PRO A 323 8.34 7.76 -4.12
C PRO A 323 7.32 6.69 -4.49
N TYR A 324 7.80 5.47 -4.73
CA TYR A 324 6.95 4.31 -4.89
C TYR A 324 7.37 3.19 -3.95
N ALA A 325 6.50 2.21 -3.72
CA ALA A 325 6.70 1.17 -2.73
C ALA A 325 6.01 -0.13 -3.11
N VAL A 326 6.51 -1.24 -2.60
CA VAL A 326 5.75 -2.48 -2.48
C VAL A 326 4.98 -2.41 -1.17
N SER A 327 3.74 -1.93 -1.26
CA SER A 327 2.92 -1.60 -0.09
C SER A 327 2.35 -2.83 0.62
N GLU A 328 2.22 -3.95 -0.11
CA GLU A 328 2.02 -5.28 0.46
C GLU A 328 2.70 -6.36 -0.39
N THR A 329 3.31 -7.33 0.27
CA THR A 329 3.86 -8.51 -0.37
C THR A 329 3.98 -9.67 0.61
N GLY A 330 4.44 -10.80 0.11
CA GLY A 330 4.80 -11.96 0.92
C GLY A 330 4.52 -13.27 0.24
N MET A 331 4.96 -14.33 0.89
CA MET A 331 4.63 -15.71 0.58
C MET A 331 4.15 -16.36 1.86
N GLU A 332 2.91 -16.82 1.89
CA GLU A 332 2.34 -17.41 3.09
C GLU A 332 3.14 -18.64 3.54
N GLY A 333 3.49 -18.67 4.83
CA GLY A 333 4.26 -19.76 5.42
C GLY A 333 5.73 -19.83 5.02
N ILE A 334 6.18 -19.00 4.09
CA ILE A 334 7.55 -18.89 3.58
C ILE A 334 8.27 -20.25 3.49
N PRO A 335 7.78 -21.21 2.68
CA PRO A 335 8.37 -22.55 2.61
C PRO A 335 9.73 -22.57 1.89
N ARG A 336 10.12 -21.48 1.26
CA ARG A 336 11.41 -21.33 0.58
C ARG A 336 12.47 -20.73 1.49
N ALA A 337 13.56 -21.46 1.66
CA ALA A 337 14.68 -21.01 2.49
C ALA A 337 15.39 -19.76 1.97
N ASP A 338 15.32 -19.49 0.66
CA ASP A 338 15.99 -18.39 -0.06
C ASP A 338 15.03 -17.28 -0.51
N TRP A 339 13.83 -17.18 0.08
CA TRP A 339 12.78 -16.29 -0.41
C TRP A 339 13.17 -14.81 -0.40
N TRP A 340 13.90 -14.37 0.60
CA TRP A 340 14.22 -12.95 0.83
C TRP A 340 15.21 -12.43 -0.21
N THR A 341 16.33 -13.13 -0.40
CA THR A 341 17.37 -12.70 -1.35
C THR A 341 17.17 -13.28 -2.74
N GLY A 342 16.74 -14.54 -2.84
CA GLY A 342 16.60 -15.26 -4.10
C GLY A 342 15.28 -15.02 -4.83
N VAL A 343 14.24 -14.48 -4.17
CA VAL A 343 12.94 -14.22 -4.80
C VAL A 343 12.55 -12.74 -4.65
N LEU A 344 12.38 -12.24 -3.43
CA LEU A 344 11.91 -10.87 -3.22
C LEU A 344 12.90 -9.84 -3.79
N MET A 345 14.18 -9.90 -3.38
CA MET A 345 15.18 -8.97 -3.88
C MET A 345 15.49 -9.16 -5.36
N GLN A 346 15.38 -10.37 -5.87
CA GLN A 346 15.50 -10.63 -7.31
C GLN A 346 14.34 -9.98 -8.08
N GLY A 347 13.12 -10.05 -7.57
CA GLY A 347 11.95 -9.39 -8.17
C GLY A 347 12.03 -7.87 -8.11
N ILE A 348 12.57 -7.31 -7.04
CA ILE A 348 12.86 -5.86 -6.94
C ILE A 348 13.97 -5.46 -7.92
N GLY A 349 14.99 -6.30 -8.12
CA GLY A 349 16.08 -6.04 -9.07
C GLY A 349 16.75 -4.68 -8.83
N GLU A 350 16.91 -3.90 -9.90
CA GLU A 350 17.49 -2.54 -9.86
C GLU A 350 16.46 -1.44 -9.53
N GLN A 351 15.18 -1.80 -9.37
CA GLN A 351 14.14 -0.85 -9.01
C GLN A 351 14.35 -0.32 -7.58
N ARG A 352 13.81 0.86 -7.31
CA ARG A 352 14.11 1.62 -6.10
C ARG A 352 12.86 1.95 -5.27
N PRO A 353 12.06 0.95 -4.86
CA PRO A 353 10.95 1.23 -3.96
C PRO A 353 11.47 1.82 -2.64
N ALA A 354 10.76 2.81 -2.10
CA ALA A 354 11.14 3.45 -0.85
C ALA A 354 10.96 2.50 0.35
N TYR A 355 9.98 1.62 0.27
CA TYR A 355 9.77 0.56 1.26
C TYR A 355 9.18 -0.70 0.63
N VAL A 356 9.31 -1.79 1.33
CA VAL A 356 8.61 -3.06 1.10
C VAL A 356 7.99 -3.51 2.40
N LEU A 357 6.69 -3.86 2.38
CA LEU A 357 5.97 -4.33 3.55
C LEU A 357 5.46 -5.74 3.31
N VAL A 358 5.85 -6.68 4.18
CA VAL A 358 5.28 -8.02 4.18
C VAL A 358 4.07 -8.08 5.12
N TRP A 359 3.16 -9.04 4.84
CA TRP A 359 1.96 -9.20 5.63
C TRP A 359 2.26 -9.69 7.05
N ARG A 360 1.23 -9.85 7.84
CA ARG A 360 1.31 -10.17 9.27
C ARG A 360 1.69 -11.64 9.55
N ASN A 361 2.26 -11.87 10.71
CA ASN A 361 2.28 -13.18 11.32
C ASN A 361 1.03 -13.34 12.20
N ALA A 362 0.42 -14.52 12.21
CA ALA A 362 -0.67 -14.81 13.11
C ALA A 362 -0.24 -15.84 14.16
N LEU A 363 -0.91 -15.84 15.30
CA LEU A 363 -0.75 -16.90 16.29
C LEU A 363 -0.98 -18.27 15.64
N GLN A 364 0.03 -19.13 15.65
CA GLN A 364 -0.03 -20.42 14.95
C GLN A 364 -1.04 -21.38 15.59
N THR A 365 -1.45 -21.14 16.81
CA THR A 365 -2.55 -21.85 17.46
C THR A 365 -3.93 -21.48 16.93
N LEU A 366 -4.08 -20.30 16.34
CA LEU A 366 -5.33 -19.80 15.75
C LEU A 366 -5.37 -19.92 14.23
N LYS A 367 -4.24 -19.62 13.56
CA LYS A 367 -4.09 -19.70 12.10
C LYS A 367 -2.78 -20.41 11.74
N PRO A 368 -2.72 -21.74 11.76
CA PRO A 368 -1.51 -22.50 11.42
C PRO A 368 -1.03 -22.16 9.99
N GLY A 369 0.26 -21.88 9.84
CA GLY A 369 0.88 -21.57 8.53
C GLY A 369 0.68 -20.13 8.05
N HIS A 370 -0.14 -19.31 8.71
CA HIS A 370 -0.37 -17.92 8.31
C HIS A 370 0.70 -17.00 8.94
N PHE A 371 1.83 -16.88 8.25
CA PHE A 371 2.89 -15.94 8.58
C PHE A 371 3.65 -15.53 7.30
N TYR A 372 4.15 -14.30 7.29
CA TYR A 372 4.81 -13.67 6.14
C TYR A 372 6.17 -13.06 6.49
N ALA A 373 6.59 -13.13 7.75
CA ALA A 373 7.93 -12.80 8.20
C ALA A 373 8.51 -13.99 9.01
N PRO A 374 9.83 -14.14 9.07
CA PRO A 374 10.43 -15.23 9.83
C PRO A 374 10.23 -15.04 11.34
N TYR A 375 10.26 -16.13 12.03
CA TYR A 375 10.38 -16.24 13.49
C TYR A 375 11.56 -17.16 13.82
N PRO A 376 12.08 -17.17 15.06
CA PRO A 376 13.22 -17.99 15.41
C PRO A 376 13.05 -19.48 15.05
N GLY A 377 13.97 -20.00 14.25
CA GLY A 377 13.94 -21.39 13.77
C GLY A 377 13.14 -21.63 12.49
N GLN A 378 12.50 -20.60 11.92
CA GLN A 378 11.83 -20.73 10.62
C GLN A 378 12.84 -20.92 9.50
N VAL A 379 12.50 -21.74 8.49
CA VAL A 379 13.42 -22.21 7.43
C VAL A 379 14.10 -21.07 6.67
N SER A 380 13.45 -19.92 6.48
CA SER A 380 14.01 -18.77 5.76
C SER A 380 14.81 -17.79 6.63
N GLN A 381 14.90 -18.03 7.96
CA GLN A 381 15.56 -17.11 8.88
C GLN A 381 17.00 -16.77 8.49
N ALA A 382 17.77 -17.77 8.06
CA ALA A 382 19.17 -17.55 7.65
C ALA A 382 19.29 -16.65 6.42
N ASP A 383 18.35 -16.75 5.47
CA ASP A 383 18.27 -15.88 4.32
C ASP A 383 17.76 -14.49 4.68
N PHE A 384 16.79 -14.41 5.60
CA PHE A 384 16.33 -13.13 6.15
C PHE A 384 17.47 -12.36 6.82
N ASN A 385 18.36 -13.04 7.55
CA ASN A 385 19.53 -12.40 8.15
C ASN A 385 20.52 -11.88 7.07
N ARG A 386 20.62 -12.53 5.90
CA ARG A 386 21.36 -11.98 4.75
C ARG A 386 20.65 -10.76 4.15
N PHE A 387 19.34 -10.81 4.04
CA PHE A 387 18.52 -9.67 3.63
C PHE A 387 18.68 -8.49 4.60
N TYR A 388 18.63 -8.73 5.90
CA TYR A 388 18.87 -7.72 6.95
C TYR A 388 20.26 -7.09 6.83
N ALA A 389 21.29 -7.89 6.60
CA ALA A 389 22.68 -7.43 6.46
C ALA A 389 22.98 -6.72 5.11
N SER A 390 22.02 -6.70 4.18
CA SER A 390 22.19 -6.05 2.88
C SER A 390 22.29 -4.52 3.05
N PRO A 391 23.23 -3.84 2.38
CA PRO A 391 23.29 -2.38 2.43
C PRO A 391 22.09 -1.69 1.77
N ARG A 392 21.27 -2.45 1.05
CA ARG A 392 20.03 -1.93 0.43
C ARG A 392 18.82 -1.90 1.37
N THR A 393 18.83 -2.69 2.44
CA THR A 393 17.68 -2.80 3.34
C THR A 393 17.93 -2.00 4.62
N LEU A 394 16.91 -1.27 5.04
CA LEU A 394 16.95 -0.42 6.24
C LEU A 394 15.89 -0.90 7.22
N PHE A 395 16.28 -1.00 8.47
CA PHE A 395 15.45 -1.35 9.61
C PHE A 395 15.25 -0.16 10.54
N ALA A 396 14.62 -0.33 11.69
CA ALA A 396 14.24 0.80 12.53
C ALA A 396 15.45 1.61 13.04
N ALA A 397 16.55 0.94 13.40
CA ALA A 397 17.77 1.62 13.84
C ALA A 397 18.40 2.47 12.73
N ASP A 398 18.33 2.01 11.47
CA ASP A 398 18.83 2.77 10.32
C ASP A 398 17.93 3.97 10.02
N ALA A 399 16.62 3.80 10.11
CA ALA A 399 15.64 4.87 9.90
C ALA A 399 15.81 5.98 10.94
N ALA A 400 16.04 5.63 12.20
CA ALA A 400 16.32 6.59 13.27
C ALA A 400 17.53 7.49 12.97
N ASN A 401 18.58 6.93 12.37
CA ASN A 401 19.78 7.68 11.97
C ASN A 401 19.54 8.58 10.75
N ALA A 402 18.57 8.25 9.91
CA ALA A 402 18.26 9.03 8.70
C ALA A 402 17.45 10.30 9.00
N PHE A 403 16.80 10.38 10.16
CA PHE A 403 16.09 11.57 10.63
C PHE A 403 16.98 12.56 11.42
N GLN A 404 18.17 12.15 11.82
CA GLN A 404 19.15 13.02 12.45
C GLN A 404 20.00 13.77 11.41
#